data_f667651790884ea8f1af255235e75ca7
#
_entry.id   f667651790884ea8f1af255235e75ca7
#
_cell.length_a   1.000
_cell.length_b   1.000
_cell.length_c   1.000
_cell.angle_alpha   90.00
_cell.angle_beta   90.00
_cell.angle_gamma   90.00
#
_symmetry.space_group_name_H-M   'P 1'
#
loop_
_entity.id
_entity.type
_entity.pdbx_description
1 polymer ?
#
loop_
_entity_poly.entity_id
_entity_poly.type
_entity_poly.pdbx_seq_one_letter_code
_entity_poly.pdbx_strand_id
1 'polypeptide(L)'
;MTEDFQKVILEDRETRKKTMWKGSMLEYLEIIRGQPGLSKLAHKRLYDMLVDAGVQEINLDENPRLKRLHRGEKLRTFNFFSEDFYGMEKTLNQIVRYFHSASLRGEESRQVLYLVGPVGSGKSSLVERLKQGL
;
A
#
# COMPACT_ATOMS: atom_id res chain seq x y z
N MET A 1 3.87 28.88 25.08
CA MET A 1 4.15 28.52 23.65
C MET A 1 5.39 27.63 23.48
N THR A 2 6.54 27.96 24.04
CA THR A 2 7.78 27.13 23.93
C THR A 2 7.69 25.83 24.75
N GLU A 3 7.06 25.83 25.90
CA GLU A 3 6.89 24.65 26.77
C GLU A 3 5.95 23.60 26.15
N ASP A 4 4.87 24.01 25.48
CA ASP A 4 3.97 23.10 24.79
C ASP A 4 4.65 22.41 23.63
N PHE A 5 5.52 23.10 22.90
CA PHE A 5 6.27 22.54 21.79
C PHE A 5 7.31 21.51 22.24
N GLN A 6 8.00 21.79 23.35
CA GLN A 6 8.93 20.84 23.96
C GLN A 6 8.23 19.57 24.45
N LYS A 7 7.04 19.71 25.03
CA LYS A 7 6.22 18.59 25.50
C LYS A 7 5.80 17.69 24.34
N VAL A 8 5.32 18.24 23.23
CA VAL A 8 4.96 17.49 22.02
C VAL A 8 6.16 16.74 21.44
N ILE A 9 7.34 17.37 21.41
CA ILE A 9 8.57 16.71 20.91
C ILE A 9 8.99 15.55 21.83
N LEU A 10 8.85 15.71 23.13
CA LEU A 10 9.19 14.66 24.10
C LEU A 10 8.22 13.47 24.00
N GLU A 11 6.92 13.73 23.88
CA GLU A 11 5.88 12.72 23.70
C GLU A 11 6.09 11.93 22.37
N ASP A 12 6.40 12.62 21.28
CA ASP A 12 6.74 11.98 20.00
C ASP A 12 7.99 11.11 20.11
N ARG A 13 9.04 11.59 20.81
CA ARG A 13 10.26 10.80 21.05
C ARG A 13 10.00 9.56 21.90
N GLU A 14 9.17 9.66 22.93
CA GLU A 14 8.81 8.50 23.75
C GLU A 14 7.96 7.49 22.97
N THR A 15 7.04 7.95 22.15
CA THR A 15 6.23 7.10 21.29
C THR A 15 7.11 6.36 20.28
N ARG A 16 8.05 7.07 19.65
CA ARG A 16 9.01 6.44 18.72
C ARG A 16 9.94 5.43 19.41
N LYS A 17 10.39 5.72 20.64
CA LYS A 17 11.19 4.78 21.42
C LYS A 17 10.43 3.49 21.76
N LYS A 18 9.13 3.58 22.02
CA LYS A 18 8.26 2.41 22.31
C LYS A 18 8.02 1.56 21.05
N THR A 19 7.95 2.18 19.87
CA THR A 19 7.73 1.49 18.59
C THR A 19 9.02 0.95 17.97
N MET A 20 10.19 1.48 18.34
CA MET A 20 11.48 0.99 17.83
C MET A 20 11.95 -0.23 18.63
N TRP A 21 11.84 -1.40 18.00
CA TRP A 21 12.47 -2.60 18.51
C TRP A 21 14.00 -2.47 18.49
N LYS A 22 14.66 -2.87 19.58
CA LYS A 22 16.13 -2.96 19.69
C LYS A 22 16.46 -4.30 20.31
N GLY A 23 17.33 -5.04 19.66
CA GLY A 23 17.77 -6.34 20.12
C GLY A 23 18.95 -6.88 19.35
N SER A 24 19.43 -8.05 19.74
CA SER A 24 20.50 -8.77 19.06
C SER A 24 19.97 -9.47 17.80
N MET A 25 20.88 -9.91 16.92
CA MET A 25 20.51 -10.69 15.73
C MET A 25 19.81 -12.00 16.08
N LEU A 26 20.21 -12.65 17.18
CA LEU A 26 19.59 -13.91 17.62
C LEU A 26 18.15 -13.70 18.07
N GLU A 27 17.88 -12.68 18.86
CA GLU A 27 16.52 -12.31 19.27
C GLU A 27 15.65 -11.96 18.04
N TYR A 28 16.20 -11.28 17.04
CA TYR A 28 15.49 -11.00 15.78
C TYR A 28 15.13 -12.29 15.03
N LEU A 29 16.04 -13.26 14.95
CA LEU A 29 15.77 -14.54 14.30
C LEU A 29 14.70 -15.36 15.06
N GLU A 30 14.65 -15.30 16.38
CA GLU A 30 13.59 -15.92 17.18
C GLU A 30 12.23 -15.30 16.89
N ILE A 31 12.17 -13.95 16.78
CA ILE A 31 10.93 -13.25 16.42
C ILE A 31 10.45 -13.68 15.02
N ILE A 32 11.37 -13.73 14.04
CA ILE A 32 11.03 -14.17 12.67
C ILE A 32 10.55 -15.61 12.66
N ARG A 33 11.14 -16.49 13.47
CA ARG A 33 10.71 -17.89 13.60
C ARG A 33 9.26 -17.98 14.08
N GLY A 34 8.87 -17.12 15.02
CA GLY A 34 7.48 -17.02 15.49
C GLY A 34 6.53 -16.31 14.53
N GLN A 35 7.05 -15.33 13.77
CA GLN A 35 6.27 -14.50 12.85
C GLN A 35 6.99 -14.33 11.48
N PRO A 36 6.93 -15.34 10.62
CA PRO A 36 7.64 -15.30 9.32
C PRO A 36 7.23 -14.13 8.43
N GLY A 37 6.04 -13.57 8.64
CA GLY A 37 5.52 -12.40 7.92
C GLY A 37 6.40 -11.15 8.05
N LEU A 38 7.15 -11.02 9.14
CA LEU A 38 8.03 -9.86 9.37
C LEU A 38 9.22 -9.82 8.40
N SER A 39 9.63 -10.96 7.85
CA SER A 39 10.72 -11.05 6.86
C SER A 39 10.29 -10.80 5.42
N LYS A 40 9.00 -10.54 5.17
CA LYS A 40 8.49 -10.27 3.83
C LYS A 40 9.10 -8.97 3.29
N LEU A 41 9.45 -8.97 2.00
CA LEU A 41 9.88 -7.77 1.28
C LEU A 41 8.76 -6.73 1.23
N ALA A 42 9.12 -5.46 1.10
CA ALA A 42 8.18 -4.34 1.07
C ALA A 42 7.07 -4.53 0.02
N HIS A 43 7.41 -4.96 -1.19
CA HIS A 43 6.42 -5.23 -2.26
C HIS A 43 5.41 -6.31 -1.86
N LYS A 44 5.86 -7.36 -1.17
CA LYS A 44 4.99 -8.44 -0.70
C LYS A 44 4.06 -7.95 0.41
N ARG A 45 4.58 -7.17 1.35
CA ARG A 45 3.79 -6.58 2.43
C ARG A 45 2.71 -5.63 1.87
N LEU A 46 3.09 -4.75 0.92
CA LEU A 46 2.14 -3.86 0.24
C LEU A 46 1.06 -4.64 -0.50
N TYR A 47 1.44 -5.65 -1.27
CA TYR A 47 0.46 -6.47 -1.99
C TYR A 47 -0.50 -7.20 -1.05
N ASP A 48 0.02 -7.85 -0.01
CA ASP A 48 -0.81 -8.55 0.97
C ASP A 48 -1.80 -7.57 1.64
N MET A 49 -1.34 -6.41 2.09
CA MET A 49 -2.18 -5.36 2.67
C MET A 49 -3.34 -4.95 1.75
N LEU A 50 -3.06 -4.76 0.45
CA LEU A 50 -4.08 -4.37 -0.52
C LEU A 50 -5.12 -5.47 -0.77
N VAL A 51 -4.69 -6.74 -0.74
CA VAL A 51 -5.59 -7.88 -0.95
C VAL A 51 -6.36 -8.23 0.31
N ASP A 52 -5.72 -8.19 1.47
CA ASP A 52 -6.34 -8.50 2.78
C ASP A 52 -7.46 -7.51 3.13
N ALA A 53 -7.39 -6.27 2.64
CA ALA A 53 -8.48 -5.30 2.76
C ALA A 53 -9.76 -5.70 2.00
N GLY A 54 -9.66 -6.68 1.10
CA GLY A 54 -10.77 -7.20 0.29
C GLY A 54 -10.68 -6.75 -1.16
N VAL A 55 -10.97 -7.71 -2.05
CA VAL A 55 -10.96 -7.52 -3.51
C VAL A 55 -12.30 -7.97 -4.07
N GLN A 56 -12.90 -7.16 -4.93
CA GLN A 56 -14.14 -7.48 -5.62
C GLN A 56 -13.92 -7.41 -7.14
N GLU A 57 -14.42 -8.38 -7.88
CA GLU A 57 -14.41 -8.31 -9.35
C GLU A 57 -15.59 -7.44 -9.82
N ILE A 58 -15.30 -6.49 -10.70
CA ILE A 58 -16.35 -5.65 -11.29
C ILE A 58 -17.02 -6.45 -12.40
N ASN A 59 -18.32 -6.66 -12.26
CA ASN A 59 -19.12 -7.21 -13.35
C ASN A 59 -19.37 -6.11 -14.39
N LEU A 60 -18.61 -6.12 -15.47
CA LEU A 60 -18.71 -5.13 -16.56
C LEU A 60 -20.06 -5.20 -17.29
N ASP A 61 -20.76 -6.33 -17.21
CA ASP A 61 -22.07 -6.49 -17.88
C ASP A 61 -23.17 -5.69 -17.20
N GLU A 62 -23.04 -5.43 -15.91
CA GLU A 62 -23.97 -4.61 -15.13
C GLU A 62 -23.71 -3.10 -15.28
N ASN A 63 -22.54 -2.72 -15.80
CA ASN A 63 -22.14 -1.33 -15.96
C ASN A 63 -21.76 -0.99 -17.41
N PRO A 64 -22.74 -0.60 -18.27
CA PRO A 64 -22.50 -0.32 -19.69
C PRO A 64 -21.44 0.77 -19.94
N ARG A 65 -21.29 1.69 -18.98
CA ARG A 65 -20.31 2.79 -19.04
C ARG A 65 -18.88 2.27 -18.84
N LEU A 66 -18.67 1.41 -17.87
CA LEU A 66 -17.39 0.76 -17.61
C LEU A 66 -17.04 -0.24 -18.73
N LYS A 67 -18.03 -0.95 -19.26
CA LYS A 67 -17.85 -1.86 -20.39
C LYS A 67 -17.32 -1.15 -21.65
N ARG A 68 -17.78 0.06 -21.92
CA ARG A 68 -17.29 0.89 -23.06
C ARG A 68 -15.88 1.39 -22.85
N LEU A 69 -15.51 1.75 -21.61
CA LEU A 69 -14.20 2.29 -21.26
C LEU A 69 -13.13 1.21 -21.17
N HIS A 70 -13.50 -0.01 -20.77
CA HIS A 70 -12.57 -1.09 -20.42
C HIS A 70 -12.85 -2.38 -21.20
N ARG A 71 -12.92 -2.29 -22.52
CA ARG A 71 -13.19 -3.42 -23.41
C ARG A 71 -12.29 -4.62 -23.10
N GLY A 72 -12.86 -5.68 -22.48
CA GLY A 72 -12.22 -6.96 -22.31
C GLY A 72 -11.23 -7.11 -21.14
N GLU A 73 -10.98 -6.07 -20.36
CA GLU A 73 -10.13 -6.18 -19.17
C GLU A 73 -10.97 -6.57 -17.94
N LYS A 74 -10.54 -7.60 -17.21
CA LYS A 74 -11.09 -7.89 -15.88
C LYS A 74 -10.61 -6.84 -14.91
N LEU A 75 -11.51 -5.94 -14.52
CA LEU A 75 -11.24 -4.93 -13.51
C LEU A 75 -11.62 -5.45 -12.12
N ARG A 76 -10.80 -5.10 -11.15
CA ARG A 76 -11.04 -5.38 -9.73
C ARG A 76 -11.12 -4.07 -8.96
N THR A 77 -12.01 -4.01 -8.00
CA THR A 77 -12.00 -2.97 -6.97
C THR A 77 -11.30 -3.52 -5.73
N PHE A 78 -10.55 -2.64 -5.10
CA PHE A 78 -9.84 -2.94 -3.86
C PHE A 78 -10.44 -2.07 -2.76
N ASN A 79 -11.00 -2.69 -1.73
CA ASN A 79 -11.66 -1.96 -0.64
C ASN A 79 -10.70 -0.98 0.04
N PHE A 80 -9.41 -1.25 0.01
CA PHE A 80 -8.38 -0.35 0.53
C PHE A 80 -8.46 1.07 -0.03
N PHE A 81 -8.89 1.21 -1.30
CA PHE A 81 -8.96 2.49 -2.01
C PHE A 81 -10.38 3.05 -2.14
N SER A 82 -11.41 2.28 -1.75
CA SER A 82 -12.81 2.59 -2.07
C SER A 82 -13.33 3.88 -1.45
N GLU A 83 -12.76 4.32 -0.33
CA GLU A 83 -13.17 5.53 0.37
C GLU A 83 -12.57 6.81 -0.20
N ASP A 84 -11.38 6.72 -0.80
CA ASP A 84 -10.57 7.89 -1.17
C ASP A 84 -10.46 8.08 -2.69
N PHE A 85 -10.66 7.01 -3.49
CA PHE A 85 -10.34 7.02 -4.93
C PHE A 85 -11.50 6.49 -5.76
N TYR A 86 -12.12 7.38 -6.52
CA TYR A 86 -13.25 7.07 -7.40
C TYR A 86 -12.85 7.28 -8.88
N GLY A 87 -13.29 6.37 -9.76
CA GLY A 87 -13.05 6.48 -11.19
C GLY A 87 -11.61 6.21 -11.62
N MET A 88 -10.78 5.67 -10.72
CA MET A 88 -9.37 5.36 -10.98
C MET A 88 -9.10 3.85 -11.07
N GLU A 89 -10.13 3.03 -11.28
CA GLU A 89 -10.06 1.57 -11.22
C GLU A 89 -8.94 1.02 -12.10
N LYS A 90 -8.79 1.54 -13.31
CA LYS A 90 -7.72 1.10 -14.23
C LYS A 90 -6.32 1.37 -13.67
N THR A 91 -6.10 2.57 -13.17
CA THR A 91 -4.80 2.98 -12.60
C THR A 91 -4.50 2.17 -11.34
N LEU A 92 -5.48 1.98 -10.47
CA LEU A 92 -5.33 1.20 -9.25
C LEU A 92 -5.02 -0.28 -9.57
N ASN A 93 -5.70 -0.86 -10.57
CA ASN A 93 -5.40 -2.22 -11.02
C ASN A 93 -3.96 -2.34 -11.55
N GLN A 94 -3.46 -1.34 -12.30
CA GLN A 94 -2.08 -1.34 -12.79
C GLN A 94 -1.08 -1.30 -11.63
N ILE A 95 -1.32 -0.47 -10.62
CA ILE A 95 -0.48 -0.36 -9.42
C ILE A 95 -0.47 -1.67 -8.64
N VAL A 96 -1.64 -2.28 -8.42
CA VAL A 96 -1.72 -3.55 -7.71
C VAL A 96 -1.04 -4.68 -8.51
N ARG A 97 -1.18 -4.70 -9.83
CA ARG A 97 -0.46 -5.66 -10.69
C ARG A 97 1.06 -5.48 -10.59
N TYR A 98 1.54 -4.24 -10.53
CA TYR A 98 2.96 -3.96 -10.30
C TYR A 98 3.42 -4.57 -8.96
N PHE A 99 2.72 -4.31 -7.86
CA PHE A 99 3.08 -4.88 -6.56
C PHE A 99 2.94 -6.39 -6.52
N HIS A 100 1.96 -6.97 -7.23
CA HIS A 100 1.83 -8.42 -7.35
C HIS A 100 3.05 -9.04 -8.03
N SER A 101 3.43 -8.54 -9.21
CA SER A 101 4.59 -9.04 -9.94
C SER A 101 5.89 -8.84 -9.14
N ALA A 102 6.08 -7.65 -8.55
CA ALA A 102 7.21 -7.39 -7.67
C ALA A 102 7.24 -8.31 -6.44
N SER A 103 6.09 -8.68 -5.88
CA SER A 103 5.97 -9.60 -4.74
C SER A 103 6.43 -11.02 -5.07
N LEU A 104 6.30 -11.41 -6.32
CA LEU A 104 6.75 -12.71 -6.87
C LEU A 104 8.22 -12.67 -7.33
N ARG A 105 8.94 -11.59 -7.04
CA ARG A 105 10.31 -11.34 -7.49
C ARG A 105 10.45 -11.21 -9.00
N GLY A 106 9.39 -10.75 -9.67
CA GLY A 106 9.43 -10.38 -11.08
C GLY A 106 10.36 -9.20 -11.34
N GLU A 107 10.50 -8.81 -12.60
CA GLU A 107 11.36 -7.69 -13.01
C GLU A 107 10.98 -6.38 -12.34
N GLU A 108 9.68 -6.18 -12.06
CA GLU A 108 9.14 -5.02 -11.38
C GLU A 108 9.73 -4.81 -9.98
N SER A 109 10.21 -5.86 -9.32
CA SER A 109 10.89 -5.76 -8.01
C SER A 109 12.19 -4.93 -8.06
N ARG A 110 12.75 -4.72 -9.24
CA ARG A 110 13.97 -3.93 -9.50
C ARG A 110 13.69 -2.60 -10.20
N GLN A 111 12.43 -2.33 -10.51
CA GLN A 111 12.01 -1.13 -11.22
C GLN A 111 11.46 -0.09 -10.24
N VAL A 112 11.51 1.17 -10.65
CA VAL A 112 10.88 2.27 -9.93
C VAL A 112 9.48 2.52 -10.48
N LEU A 113 8.48 2.52 -9.61
CA LEU A 113 7.13 2.92 -9.96
C LEU A 113 7.07 4.44 -10.09
N TYR A 114 6.88 4.94 -11.31
CA TYR A 114 6.80 6.37 -11.58
C TYR A 114 5.34 6.78 -11.87
N LEU A 115 4.79 7.68 -11.03
CA LEU A 115 3.42 8.17 -11.15
C LEU A 115 3.41 9.49 -11.93
N VAL A 116 2.82 9.49 -13.12
CA VAL A 116 2.68 10.67 -13.97
C VAL A 116 1.22 11.11 -14.04
N GLY A 117 1.00 12.41 -13.98
CA GLY A 117 -0.34 12.98 -14.11
C GLY A 117 -0.35 14.46 -13.74
N PRO A 118 -1.43 15.19 -14.07
CA PRO A 118 -1.57 16.61 -13.78
C PRO A 118 -1.58 16.88 -12.26
N VAL A 119 -1.40 18.15 -11.90
CA VAL A 119 -1.55 18.61 -10.52
C VAL A 119 -2.99 18.33 -10.04
N GLY A 120 -3.14 17.85 -8.82
CA GLY A 120 -4.46 17.49 -8.27
C GLY A 120 -5.00 16.11 -8.68
N SER A 121 -4.24 15.30 -9.43
CA SER A 121 -4.68 13.95 -9.85
C SER A 121 -4.55 12.85 -8.79
N GLY A 122 -4.35 13.20 -7.51
CA GLY A 122 -4.33 12.23 -6.41
C GLY A 122 -3.03 11.43 -6.24
N LYS A 123 -1.93 11.75 -6.96
CA LYS A 123 -0.66 11.00 -6.88
C LYS A 123 -0.08 10.96 -5.46
N SER A 124 0.01 12.11 -4.82
CA SER A 124 0.54 12.21 -3.46
C SER A 124 -0.40 11.55 -2.45
N SER A 125 -1.71 11.74 -2.60
CA SER A 125 -2.72 11.09 -1.76
C SER A 125 -2.65 9.58 -1.83
N LEU A 126 -2.41 9.03 -3.03
CA LEU A 126 -2.23 7.59 -3.23
C LEU A 126 -1.01 7.06 -2.49
N VAL A 127 0.14 7.76 -2.58
CA VAL A 127 1.37 7.38 -1.88
C VAL A 127 1.18 7.47 -0.36
N GLU A 128 0.56 8.53 0.12
CA GLU A 128 0.27 8.69 1.55
C GLU A 128 -0.70 7.60 2.07
N ARG A 129 -1.73 7.25 1.30
CA ARG A 129 -2.65 6.16 1.65
C ARG A 129 -1.92 4.82 1.75
N LEU A 130 -1.01 4.52 0.80
CA LEU A 130 -0.20 3.30 0.84
C LEU A 130 0.75 3.27 2.06
N LYS A 131 1.33 4.40 2.45
CA LYS A 131 2.17 4.50 3.65
C LYS A 131 1.38 4.28 4.93
N GLN A 132 0.15 4.80 5.01
CA GLN A 132 -0.71 4.66 6.18
C GLN A 132 -1.16 3.21 6.41
N GLY A 133 -1.20 2.40 5.37
CA GLY A 133 -1.60 1.00 5.45
C GLY A 133 -0.46 0.04 5.84
N LEU A 134 0.81 0.47 5.76
CA LEU A 134 1.99 -0.33 6.09
C LEU A 134 2.30 -0.33 7.59
#